data_6a271ea66a20a43595b1e98f82994451
#
_entry.id   6a271ea66a20a43595b1e98f82994451
#
_cell.length_a   1.000
_cell.length_b   1.000
_cell.length_c   1.000
_cell.angle_alpha   90.00
_cell.angle_beta   90.00
_cell.angle_gamma   90.00
#
_symmetry.space_group_name_H-M   'P 1'
#
loop_
_entity.id
_entity.type
_entity.pdbx_description
1 polymer ?
#
loop_
_entity_poly.entity_id
_entity_poly.type
_entity_poly.pdbx_seq_one_letter_code
_entity_poly.pdbx_strand_id
1 'polypeptide(L)'
;MNNCVTDNDRIDNQTVFPLELSTMPGFAGSSAYYLRYMDPRNDATLVGKAADEYWQNVDLYIGGSEHATGHLIYSRFWDKFLFDLGVSCKDEPFQKLVNQGMIQGRSNFVYRIKDTNTFVSLGLKDQYDTTPIHVDVNIVQNDVLDIEAFKAWRPE
;
A
#
# COMPACT_ATOMS: atom_id res chain seq x y z
N MET A 1 2.23 1.80 -36.25
CA MET A 1 2.45 3.00 -37.10
C MET A 1 2.23 4.21 -36.19
N ASN A 2 3.28 4.89 -35.84
CA ASN A 2 3.15 5.97 -34.86
C ASN A 2 3.07 7.31 -35.58
N ASN A 3 1.85 7.81 -35.73
CA ASN A 3 1.63 9.19 -36.14
C ASN A 3 1.76 10.16 -34.96
N CYS A 4 2.48 9.78 -33.91
CA CYS A 4 2.75 10.62 -32.75
C CYS A 4 4.21 11.00 -32.71
N VAL A 5 4.51 12.27 -32.50
CA VAL A 5 5.86 12.82 -32.48
C VAL A 5 6.03 13.79 -31.30
N THR A 6 7.29 13.99 -30.90
CA THR A 6 7.66 14.97 -29.88
C THR A 6 8.02 16.35 -30.47
N ASP A 7 8.22 16.41 -31.77
CA ASP A 7 8.58 17.61 -32.50
C ASP A 7 7.33 18.45 -32.80
N ASN A 8 7.17 19.58 -32.14
CA ASN A 8 6.02 20.45 -32.27
C ASN A 8 5.82 21.00 -33.71
N ASP A 9 6.89 21.17 -34.48
CA ASP A 9 6.82 21.69 -35.85
C ASP A 9 6.21 20.69 -36.84
N ARG A 10 6.11 19.42 -36.44
CA ARG A 10 5.53 18.32 -37.20
C ARG A 10 4.08 17.99 -36.82
N ILE A 11 3.56 18.57 -35.76
CA ILE A 11 2.23 18.30 -35.24
C ILE A 11 1.18 19.14 -36.02
N ASP A 12 0.25 18.50 -36.67
CA ASP A 12 -0.85 19.14 -37.38
C ASP A 12 -2.21 18.90 -36.71
N ASN A 13 -2.29 18.03 -35.71
CA ASN A 13 -3.50 17.60 -35.01
C ASN A 13 -4.59 16.99 -35.90
N GLN A 14 -4.23 16.57 -37.11
CA GLN A 14 -5.12 15.90 -38.09
C GLN A 14 -4.55 14.52 -38.48
N THR A 15 -3.28 14.47 -38.84
CA THR A 15 -2.58 13.26 -39.25
C THR A 15 -1.36 12.97 -38.38
N VAL A 16 -0.80 13.97 -37.75
CA VAL A 16 0.34 13.89 -36.80
C VAL A 16 -0.06 14.52 -35.50
N PHE A 17 0.00 13.74 -34.44
CA PHE A 17 -0.44 14.11 -33.09
C PHE A 17 0.76 14.28 -32.15
N PRO A 18 0.61 15.04 -31.05
CA PRO A 18 1.63 15.10 -30.03
C PRO A 18 1.77 13.75 -29.31
N LEU A 19 3.00 13.31 -29.08
CA LEU A 19 3.27 12.21 -28.18
C LEU A 19 3.10 12.66 -26.73
N GLU A 20 2.34 11.93 -25.93
CA GLU A 20 2.25 12.18 -24.51
C GLU A 20 3.62 11.97 -23.85
N LEU A 21 4.11 13.00 -23.15
CA LEU A 21 5.43 13.00 -22.52
C LEU A 21 5.39 12.82 -21.01
N SER A 22 4.20 12.86 -20.40
CA SER A 22 4.05 12.56 -18.99
C SER A 22 4.20 11.06 -18.73
N THR A 23 4.52 10.71 -17.49
CA THR A 23 4.48 9.32 -17.06
C THR A 23 3.04 8.80 -17.18
N MET A 24 2.90 7.55 -17.59
CA MET A 24 1.60 6.91 -17.72
C MET A 24 0.79 7.07 -16.42
N PRO A 25 -0.48 7.48 -16.49
CA PRO A 25 -1.35 7.51 -15.32
C PRO A 25 -1.48 6.11 -14.73
N GLY A 26 -1.39 6.02 -13.42
CA GLY A 26 -1.31 4.76 -12.69
C GLY A 26 0.13 4.30 -12.50
N PHE A 27 0.31 3.35 -11.63
CA PHE A 27 1.61 2.91 -11.15
C PHE A 27 2.16 1.77 -12.01
N ALA A 28 2.65 2.06 -13.22
CA ALA A 28 3.12 1.04 -14.16
C ALA A 28 4.22 0.16 -13.56
N GLY A 29 5.27 0.77 -12.99
CA GLY A 29 6.37 0.04 -12.36
C GLY A 29 5.93 -0.82 -11.18
N SER A 30 5.15 -0.26 -10.26
CA SER A 30 4.62 -0.99 -9.11
C SER A 30 3.57 -2.03 -9.49
N SER A 31 2.96 -1.92 -10.64
CA SER A 31 1.95 -2.88 -11.11
C SER A 31 2.55 -4.15 -11.69
N ALA A 32 3.78 -4.10 -12.21
CA ALA A 32 4.45 -5.22 -12.88
C ALA A 32 5.81 -5.59 -12.23
N TYR A 33 6.09 -5.11 -11.03
CA TYR A 33 7.39 -5.31 -10.36
C TYR A 33 7.72 -6.79 -10.14
N TYR A 34 6.73 -7.65 -9.92
CA TYR A 34 6.92 -9.09 -9.73
C TYR A 34 7.58 -9.75 -10.95
N LEU A 35 7.28 -9.29 -12.16
CA LEU A 35 7.97 -9.76 -13.37
C LEU A 35 9.46 -9.39 -13.34
N ARG A 36 9.79 -8.17 -12.95
CA ARG A 36 11.18 -7.75 -12.79
C ARG A 36 11.91 -8.55 -11.72
N TYR A 37 11.23 -8.96 -10.65
CA TYR A 37 11.85 -9.80 -9.61
C TYR A 37 12.21 -11.21 -10.09
N MET A 38 11.52 -11.72 -11.10
CA MET A 38 11.85 -13.01 -11.70
C MET A 38 13.19 -12.98 -12.44
N ASP A 39 13.57 -11.82 -12.97
CA ASP A 39 14.79 -11.63 -13.77
C ASP A 39 15.41 -10.24 -13.54
N PRO A 40 15.94 -9.98 -12.34
CA PRO A 40 16.31 -8.63 -11.91
C PRO A 40 17.55 -8.05 -12.61
N ARG A 41 18.36 -8.89 -13.26
CA ARG A 41 19.59 -8.47 -13.93
C ARG A 41 19.45 -8.41 -15.46
N ASN A 42 18.25 -8.53 -15.96
CA ASN A 42 18.00 -8.47 -17.40
C ASN A 42 17.90 -7.02 -17.87
N ASP A 43 18.90 -6.59 -18.63
CA ASP A 43 18.97 -5.23 -19.16
C ASP A 43 18.26 -5.08 -20.52
N ALA A 44 17.88 -6.18 -21.16
CA ALA A 44 17.31 -6.19 -22.50
C ALA A 44 15.77 -6.16 -22.50
N THR A 45 15.15 -6.84 -21.53
CA THR A 45 13.69 -7.00 -21.46
C THR A 45 13.19 -6.86 -20.02
N LEU A 46 11.89 -6.66 -19.85
CA LEU A 46 11.24 -6.62 -18.53
C LEU A 46 11.47 -7.92 -17.75
N VAL A 47 11.32 -9.05 -18.44
CA VAL A 47 11.57 -10.40 -17.95
C VAL A 47 11.99 -11.27 -19.12
N GLY A 48 12.97 -12.14 -18.96
CA GLY A 48 13.37 -13.12 -19.96
C GLY A 48 12.35 -14.26 -20.03
N LYS A 49 12.10 -14.75 -21.24
CA LYS A 49 11.11 -15.81 -21.48
C LYS A 49 11.33 -17.06 -20.62
N ALA A 50 12.55 -17.50 -20.46
CA ALA A 50 12.88 -18.68 -19.64
C ALA A 50 12.56 -18.46 -18.15
N ALA A 51 12.77 -17.24 -17.62
CA ALA A 51 12.44 -16.89 -16.26
C ALA A 51 10.93 -16.81 -16.05
N ASP A 52 10.21 -16.20 -16.99
CA ASP A 52 8.74 -16.09 -16.94
C ASP A 52 8.06 -17.47 -17.02
N GLU A 53 8.53 -18.34 -17.93
CA GLU A 53 8.03 -19.71 -18.07
C GLU A 53 8.36 -20.59 -16.86
N TYR A 54 9.46 -20.32 -16.16
CA TYR A 54 9.86 -21.06 -14.96
C TYR A 54 9.04 -20.64 -13.73
N TRP A 55 8.95 -19.34 -13.46
CA TRP A 55 8.30 -18.80 -12.26
C TRP A 55 6.77 -18.70 -12.41
N GLN A 56 6.27 -18.43 -13.61
CA GLN A 56 4.85 -18.26 -13.92
C GLN A 56 4.16 -17.23 -13.02
N ASN A 57 2.91 -17.53 -12.59
CA ASN A 57 2.21 -16.66 -11.65
C ASN A 57 2.79 -16.75 -10.24
N VAL A 58 2.69 -15.67 -9.48
CA VAL A 58 3.06 -15.66 -8.07
C VAL A 58 2.16 -16.59 -7.27
N ASP A 59 2.72 -17.57 -6.58
CA ASP A 59 1.99 -18.61 -5.87
C ASP A 59 1.15 -18.05 -4.72
N LEU A 60 1.71 -17.08 -3.97
CA LEU A 60 1.05 -16.46 -2.83
C LEU A 60 1.36 -14.96 -2.81
N TYR A 61 0.30 -14.16 -2.85
CA TYR A 61 0.39 -12.71 -2.77
C TYR A 61 -0.32 -12.22 -1.51
N ILE A 62 0.40 -11.49 -0.65
CA ILE A 62 -0.10 -11.03 0.65
C ILE A 62 -0.07 -9.51 0.67
N GLY A 63 -1.20 -8.89 0.98
CA GLY A 63 -1.29 -7.44 1.06
C GLY A 63 -2.60 -6.96 1.64
N GLY A 64 -2.63 -5.69 2.05
CA GLY A 64 -3.82 -5.08 2.61
C GLY A 64 -4.95 -4.91 1.60
N SER A 65 -6.17 -4.93 2.08
CA SER A 65 -7.39 -4.75 1.26
C SER A 65 -7.49 -3.35 0.64
N GLU A 66 -6.76 -2.37 1.15
CA GLU A 66 -6.67 -1.01 0.58
C GLU A 66 -6.11 -0.98 -0.85
N HIS A 67 -5.39 -2.03 -1.25
CA HIS A 67 -4.85 -2.17 -2.60
C HIS A 67 -5.82 -2.80 -3.60
N ALA A 68 -7.01 -3.21 -3.17
CA ALA A 68 -7.99 -3.88 -4.03
C ALA A 68 -8.44 -3.02 -5.21
N THR A 69 -8.64 -1.73 -4.99
CA THR A 69 -9.05 -0.75 -6.01
C THR A 69 -7.91 -0.02 -6.70
N GLY A 70 -6.67 -0.34 -6.35
CA GLY A 70 -5.47 0.27 -6.91
C GLY A 70 -4.55 -0.79 -7.49
N HIS A 71 -3.50 -1.14 -6.75
CA HIS A 71 -2.44 -2.02 -7.20
C HIS A 71 -2.92 -3.36 -7.77
N LEU A 72 -3.90 -4.02 -7.15
CA LEU A 72 -4.38 -5.33 -7.62
C LEU A 72 -5.09 -5.24 -8.98
N ILE A 73 -5.90 -4.20 -9.20
CA ILE A 73 -6.52 -3.96 -10.51
C ILE A 73 -5.46 -3.67 -11.56
N TYR A 74 -4.51 -2.78 -11.26
CA TYR A 74 -3.46 -2.42 -12.20
C TYR A 74 -2.53 -3.59 -12.51
N SER A 75 -2.18 -4.43 -11.52
CA SER A 75 -1.37 -5.63 -11.75
C SER A 75 -2.05 -6.59 -12.72
N ARG A 76 -3.34 -6.85 -12.54
CA ARG A 76 -4.12 -7.71 -13.44
C ARG A 76 -4.24 -7.09 -14.83
N PHE A 77 -4.50 -5.79 -14.93
CA PHE A 77 -4.58 -5.10 -16.22
C PHE A 77 -3.25 -5.20 -16.97
N TRP A 78 -2.15 -4.93 -16.31
CA TRP A 78 -0.81 -5.00 -16.90
C TRP A 78 -0.44 -6.41 -17.32
N ASP A 79 -0.70 -7.41 -16.49
CA ASP A 79 -0.37 -8.80 -16.81
C ASP A 79 -1.14 -9.27 -18.05
N LYS A 80 -2.44 -9.01 -18.13
CA LYS A 80 -3.27 -9.31 -19.30
C LYS A 80 -2.79 -8.59 -20.57
N PHE A 81 -2.45 -7.33 -20.45
CA PHE A 81 -1.88 -6.56 -21.57
C PHE A 81 -0.54 -7.14 -22.04
N LEU A 82 0.34 -7.48 -21.12
CA LEU A 82 1.63 -8.10 -21.45
C LEU A 82 1.46 -9.52 -22.01
N PHE A 83 0.46 -10.25 -21.55
CA PHE A 83 0.08 -11.54 -22.12
C PHE A 83 -0.40 -11.40 -23.57
N ASP A 84 -1.28 -10.44 -23.85
CA ASP A 84 -1.76 -10.15 -25.22
C ASP A 84 -0.62 -9.74 -26.17
N LEU A 85 0.43 -9.11 -25.64
CA LEU A 85 1.65 -8.78 -26.40
C LEU A 85 2.64 -9.95 -26.51
N GLY A 86 2.39 -11.08 -25.86
CA GLY A 86 3.31 -12.23 -25.83
C GLY A 86 4.57 -12.00 -24.98
N VAL A 87 4.55 -11.05 -24.04
CA VAL A 87 5.64 -10.76 -23.11
C VAL A 87 5.52 -11.63 -21.86
N SER A 88 4.31 -11.83 -21.33
CA SER A 88 4.00 -12.74 -20.22
C SER A 88 3.44 -14.06 -20.73
N CYS A 89 3.80 -15.18 -20.12
CA CYS A 89 3.31 -16.51 -20.49
C CYS A 89 1.93 -16.84 -19.88
N LYS A 90 1.38 -15.97 -19.05
CA LYS A 90 0.12 -16.15 -18.33
C LYS A 90 -0.71 -14.86 -18.33
N ASP A 91 -2.02 -15.00 -18.14
CA ASP A 91 -2.99 -13.90 -18.16
C ASP A 91 -3.48 -13.46 -16.76
N GLU A 92 -2.99 -14.10 -15.70
CA GLU A 92 -3.26 -13.71 -14.32
C GLU A 92 -1.96 -13.68 -13.50
N PRO A 93 -1.70 -12.60 -12.76
CA PRO A 93 -0.42 -12.43 -12.06
C PRO A 93 -0.27 -13.30 -10.81
N PHE A 94 -1.36 -13.58 -10.10
CA PHE A 94 -1.34 -14.22 -8.79
C PHE A 94 -2.24 -15.45 -8.74
N GLN A 95 -1.75 -16.56 -8.14
CA GLN A 95 -2.54 -17.77 -7.93
C GLN A 95 -3.41 -17.66 -6.68
N LYS A 96 -2.90 -17.06 -5.62
CA LYS A 96 -3.59 -16.92 -4.35
C LYS A 96 -3.32 -15.56 -3.73
N LEU A 97 -4.40 -14.86 -3.37
CA LEU A 97 -4.35 -13.60 -2.63
C LEU A 97 -4.79 -13.84 -1.18
N VAL A 98 -4.02 -13.30 -0.24
CA VAL A 98 -4.41 -13.24 1.18
C VAL A 98 -4.39 -11.79 1.63
N ASN A 99 -5.56 -11.27 1.96
CA ASN A 99 -5.71 -9.97 2.64
C ASN A 99 -5.75 -10.23 4.15
N GLN A 100 -4.66 -9.88 4.84
CA GLN A 100 -4.55 -10.08 6.29
C GLN A 100 -5.35 -9.07 7.11
N GLY A 101 -5.99 -8.09 6.46
CA GLY A 101 -6.65 -6.96 7.10
C GLY A 101 -5.68 -5.80 7.34
N MET A 102 -6.20 -4.72 7.89
CA MET A 102 -5.41 -3.53 8.21
C MET A 102 -4.65 -3.71 9.51
N ILE A 103 -3.38 -3.32 9.52
CA ILE A 103 -2.63 -3.23 10.77
C ILE A 103 -3.28 -2.15 11.63
N GLN A 104 -3.66 -2.52 12.83
CA GLN A 104 -4.24 -1.59 13.79
C GLN A 104 -3.22 -1.30 14.89
N GLY A 105 -2.90 -0.02 15.06
CA GLY A 105 -2.22 0.47 16.24
C GLY A 105 -3.25 0.74 17.32
N ARG A 106 -3.19 -0.01 18.43
CA ARG A 106 -4.04 0.28 19.57
C ARG A 106 -3.49 1.47 20.32
N SER A 107 -4.31 2.52 20.46
CA SER A 107 -4.01 3.66 21.30
C SER A 107 -4.83 3.59 22.57
N ASN A 108 -4.17 3.54 23.71
CA ASN A 108 -4.82 3.60 25.01
C ASN A 108 -4.71 5.01 25.57
N PHE A 109 -5.78 5.48 26.20
CA PHE A 109 -5.84 6.81 26.81
C PHE A 109 -6.32 6.74 28.25
N VAL A 110 -5.75 7.60 29.07
CA VAL A 110 -6.33 8.03 30.35
C VAL A 110 -6.78 9.47 30.23
N TYR A 111 -7.73 9.87 31.03
CA TYR A 111 -8.31 11.19 30.98
C TYR A 111 -7.97 11.97 32.27
N ARG A 112 -7.16 13.01 32.13
CA ARG A 112 -6.77 13.88 33.23
C ARG A 112 -7.73 15.08 33.27
N ILE A 113 -8.27 15.39 34.46
CA ILE A 113 -9.03 16.64 34.69
C ILE A 113 -8.05 17.80 34.52
N LYS A 114 -8.41 18.78 33.69
CA LYS A 114 -7.56 19.95 33.40
C LYS A 114 -7.10 20.62 34.69
N ASP A 115 -5.88 21.11 34.67
CA ASP A 115 -5.25 21.86 35.79
C ASP A 115 -5.16 21.07 37.10
N THR A 116 -5.32 19.74 37.04
CA THR A 116 -5.16 18.84 38.20
C THR A 116 -4.31 17.64 37.87
N ASN A 117 -3.91 16.85 38.88
CA ASN A 117 -3.30 15.54 38.74
C ASN A 117 -4.30 14.40 39.02
N THR A 118 -5.60 14.68 38.81
CA THR A 118 -6.66 13.69 38.98
C THR A 118 -7.04 13.09 37.64
N PHE A 119 -7.10 11.76 37.59
CA PHE A 119 -7.52 11.01 36.41
C PHE A 119 -8.90 10.40 36.63
N VAL A 120 -9.68 10.34 35.55
CA VAL A 120 -11.00 9.73 35.57
C VAL A 120 -11.09 8.62 34.52
N SER A 121 -11.96 7.65 34.77
CA SER A 121 -12.25 6.57 33.84
C SER A 121 -12.95 7.09 32.57
N LEU A 122 -12.88 6.30 31.49
CA LEU A 122 -13.56 6.62 30.21
C LEU A 122 -15.05 6.96 30.40
N GLY A 123 -15.74 6.25 31.29
CA GLY A 123 -17.18 6.48 31.55
C GLY A 123 -17.48 7.80 32.25
N LEU A 124 -16.51 8.46 32.84
CA LEU A 124 -16.69 9.73 33.55
C LEU A 124 -16.08 10.93 32.82
N LYS A 125 -15.40 10.71 31.68
CA LYS A 125 -14.68 11.77 30.95
C LYS A 125 -15.55 12.99 30.59
N ASP A 126 -16.80 12.74 30.24
CA ASP A 126 -17.72 13.80 29.79
C ASP A 126 -18.37 14.59 30.94
N GLN A 127 -18.11 14.18 32.20
CA GLN A 127 -18.60 14.90 33.40
C GLN A 127 -17.58 15.94 33.86
N TYR A 128 -16.38 15.95 33.28
CA TYR A 128 -15.29 16.87 33.67
C TYR A 128 -14.63 17.43 32.42
N ASP A 129 -14.03 18.61 32.53
CA ASP A 129 -13.15 19.12 31.46
C ASP A 129 -11.84 18.36 31.50
N THR A 130 -11.67 17.44 30.57
CA THR A 130 -10.56 16.47 30.58
C THR A 130 -9.64 16.64 29.37
N THR A 131 -8.37 16.26 29.58
CA THR A 131 -7.38 16.12 28.51
C THR A 131 -7.01 14.65 28.35
N PRO A 132 -7.15 14.05 27.16
CA PRO A 132 -6.69 12.70 26.92
C PRO A 132 -5.15 12.65 26.91
N ILE A 133 -4.60 11.65 27.56
CA ILE A 133 -3.18 11.40 27.60
C ILE A 133 -2.93 9.98 27.11
N HIS A 134 -2.06 9.85 26.12
CA HIS A 134 -1.60 8.54 25.62
C HIS A 134 -0.90 7.78 26.73
N VAL A 135 -1.16 6.49 26.79
CA VAL A 135 -0.56 5.56 27.76
C VAL A 135 0.25 4.50 26.98
N ASP A 136 1.39 4.13 27.53
CA ASP A 136 2.20 3.04 26.99
C ASP A 136 1.37 1.75 26.93
N VAL A 137 1.37 1.09 25.78
CA VAL A 137 0.61 -0.14 25.54
C VAL A 137 1.05 -1.29 26.45
N ASN A 138 2.28 -1.27 26.92
CA ASN A 138 2.84 -2.32 27.77
C ASN A 138 2.27 -2.30 29.20
N ILE A 139 1.66 -1.20 29.64
CA ILE A 139 1.01 -1.08 30.95
C ILE A 139 -0.51 -1.18 30.88
N VAL A 140 -1.05 -1.65 29.73
CA VAL A 140 -2.48 -1.91 29.55
C VAL A 140 -2.66 -3.34 29.05
N GLN A 141 -3.38 -4.17 29.80
CA GLN A 141 -3.70 -5.54 29.42
C GLN A 141 -5.22 -5.75 29.42
N ASN A 142 -5.74 -6.29 28.32
CA ASN A 142 -7.18 -6.56 28.16
C ASN A 142 -8.10 -5.36 28.51
N ASP A 143 -7.72 -4.17 28.07
CA ASP A 143 -8.39 -2.89 28.40
C ASP A 143 -8.30 -2.43 29.85
N VAL A 144 -7.49 -3.09 30.68
CA VAL A 144 -7.26 -2.73 32.06
C VAL A 144 -5.89 -2.10 32.20
N LEU A 145 -5.88 -0.87 32.74
CA LEU A 145 -4.64 -0.15 33.06
C LEU A 145 -4.02 -0.71 34.34
N ASP A 146 -2.74 -1.02 34.29
CA ASP A 146 -1.94 -1.25 35.49
C ASP A 146 -1.65 0.10 36.16
N ILE A 147 -2.35 0.38 37.24
CA ILE A 147 -2.28 1.67 37.95
C ILE A 147 -0.91 1.87 38.59
N GLU A 148 -0.28 0.83 39.13
CA GLU A 148 1.03 0.97 39.78
C GLU A 148 2.13 1.19 38.71
N ALA A 149 2.08 0.48 37.62
CA ALA A 149 2.95 0.73 36.49
C ALA A 149 2.74 2.12 35.88
N PHE A 150 1.50 2.60 35.81
CA PHE A 150 1.19 3.94 35.35
C PHE A 150 1.76 5.03 36.29
N LYS A 151 1.63 4.89 37.61
CA LYS A 151 2.23 5.80 38.58
C LYS A 151 3.77 5.82 38.48
N ALA A 152 4.39 4.66 38.23
CA ALA A 152 5.83 4.57 38.05
C ALA A 152 6.29 5.20 36.74
N TRP A 153 5.50 5.02 35.67
CA TRP A 153 5.79 5.56 34.34
C TRP A 153 5.58 7.09 34.29
N ARG A 154 4.64 7.62 35.09
CA ARG A 154 4.31 9.03 35.16
C ARG A 154 4.13 9.50 36.62
N PRO A 155 5.23 9.81 37.29
CA PRO A 155 5.22 10.10 38.74
C PRO A 155 4.67 11.48 39.12
N GLU A 156 4.36 12.36 38.18
CA GLU A 156 3.86 13.73 38.38
C GLU A 156 2.36 13.84 38.81
#